data_b859e6ede2bcb7e764e888a4331a7a7d
#
_entry.id   b859e6ede2bcb7e764e888a4331a7a7d
#
_cell.length_a   1.000
_cell.length_b   1.000
_cell.length_c   1.000
_cell.angle_alpha   90.00
_cell.angle_beta   90.00
_cell.angle_gamma   90.00
#
_symmetry.space_group_name_H-M   'P 1'
#
loop_
_entity.id
_entity.type
_entity.pdbx_description
1 polymer ?
#
loop_
_entity_poly.entity_id
_entity_poly.type
_entity_poly.pdbx_seq_one_letter_code
_entity_poly.pdbx_strand_id
1 'polypeptide(L)'
;METTTFETQAATGKRHRLLVMLFSTVVITYLDRSNLSIAATAIAQDLQLDPAHMGLVFSAFGWSYALLQIPGGMLVDRARPRLMMALIIGLWSLATVLQGFASAFILLLSLRVLLGVLEAPAYPTLNRIVTTWFPDSERARAIAVYTSGQYVGLAFLTPALVLTQQHFGWHGVFILTGLIGVVWALVWYALYREPSETAGINQAELDTIRRGGGLVELSSARASQPRYSAADWRAVLGNRKLWGIYIGQIAVTSTLWFFLTWFPTYLVKYRHMDFLKAGFMAAVPFLAAFVGILASGLISDAMIRRGVSATVARKVPVVTGLLLSTTIVGANFVDSPSMVILFMAIAFFGSGFSSITWVLVSSMAKKELLGLTGGMFNLMGNLSSICVPIVIGLLVKGNDFAPALVFMSAVGVVGALSYLFLVGRIERIR
;
A
#
# COMPACT_ATOMS: atom_id res chain seq x y z
N MET A 1 -27.63 -24.93 47.44
CA MET A 1 -26.57 -24.13 46.78
C MET A 1 -26.35 -24.73 45.42
N GLU A 2 -27.11 -24.29 44.43
CA GLU A 2 -26.92 -24.72 43.03
C GLU A 2 -25.72 -23.94 42.45
N THR A 3 -24.61 -24.62 42.25
CA THR A 3 -23.51 -24.14 41.47
C THR A 3 -23.90 -24.15 40.02
N THR A 4 -24.46 -23.02 39.53
CA THR A 4 -24.61 -22.78 38.09
C THR A 4 -23.20 -22.71 37.47
N THR A 5 -22.77 -23.82 36.89
CA THR A 5 -21.63 -23.86 35.99
C THR A 5 -21.96 -23.00 34.77
N PHE A 6 -21.47 -21.75 34.73
CA PHE A 6 -21.46 -20.96 33.52
C PHE A 6 -20.55 -21.68 32.50
N GLU A 7 -21.14 -22.44 31.58
CA GLU A 7 -20.44 -22.84 30.37
C GLU A 7 -19.94 -21.58 29.70
N THR A 8 -18.63 -21.38 29.69
CA THR A 8 -17.96 -20.31 28.96
C THR A 8 -18.15 -20.61 27.47
N GLN A 9 -19.20 -20.05 26.86
CA GLN A 9 -19.40 -20.15 25.43
C GLN A 9 -18.14 -19.65 24.70
N ALA A 10 -17.61 -20.48 23.77
CA ALA A 10 -16.50 -20.05 22.93
C ALA A 10 -16.89 -18.86 22.05
N ALA A 11 -15.94 -17.95 21.80
CA ALA A 11 -16.17 -16.79 20.94
C ALA A 11 -16.57 -17.22 19.52
N THR A 12 -17.56 -16.55 18.91
CA THR A 12 -18.14 -16.93 17.60
C THR A 12 -17.18 -16.72 16.41
N GLY A 13 -16.09 -15.97 16.58
CA GLY A 13 -15.11 -15.73 15.53
C GLY A 13 -15.60 -14.84 14.38
N LYS A 14 -16.64 -14.03 14.59
CA LYS A 14 -17.20 -13.11 13.57
C LYS A 14 -16.17 -12.11 13.06
N ARG A 15 -15.23 -11.68 13.90
CA ARG A 15 -14.11 -10.79 13.51
C ARG A 15 -13.25 -11.37 12.39
N HIS A 16 -13.10 -12.70 12.30
CA HIS A 16 -12.34 -13.33 11.23
C HIS A 16 -13.04 -13.27 9.87
N ARG A 17 -14.39 -13.31 9.86
CA ARG A 17 -15.17 -13.08 8.62
C ARG A 17 -15.03 -11.65 8.13
N LEU A 18 -15.04 -10.68 9.06
CA LEU A 18 -14.74 -9.29 8.70
C LEU A 18 -13.34 -9.14 8.09
N LEU A 19 -12.36 -9.89 8.59
CA LEU A 19 -11.00 -9.84 8.05
C LEU A 19 -10.96 -10.21 6.56
N VAL A 20 -11.79 -11.17 6.12
CA VAL A 20 -11.94 -11.50 4.70
C VAL A 20 -12.50 -10.29 3.91
N MET A 21 -13.48 -9.57 4.46
CA MET A 21 -14.01 -8.37 3.82
C MET A 21 -12.97 -7.27 3.70
N LEU A 22 -12.17 -7.04 4.74
CA LEU A 22 -11.07 -6.07 4.72
C LEU A 22 -10.02 -6.45 3.67
N PHE A 23 -9.62 -7.72 3.62
CA PHE A 23 -8.70 -8.28 2.62
C PHE A 23 -9.22 -8.06 1.19
N SER A 24 -10.49 -8.44 0.93
CA SER A 24 -11.12 -8.26 -0.39
C SER A 24 -11.18 -6.79 -0.80
N THR A 25 -11.43 -5.87 0.15
CA THR A 25 -11.42 -4.44 -0.12
C THR A 25 -10.04 -3.98 -0.58
N VAL A 26 -8.96 -4.44 0.08
CA VAL A 26 -7.59 -4.09 -0.34
C VAL A 26 -7.24 -4.71 -1.69
N VAL A 27 -7.67 -5.94 -1.97
CA VAL A 27 -7.51 -6.57 -3.29
C VAL A 27 -8.14 -5.70 -4.39
N ILE A 28 -9.39 -5.23 -4.19
CA ILE A 28 -10.10 -4.37 -5.16
C ILE A 28 -9.41 -3.01 -5.29
N THR A 29 -8.97 -2.41 -4.18
CA THR A 29 -8.19 -1.16 -4.20
C THR A 29 -6.97 -1.26 -5.10
N TYR A 30 -6.20 -2.35 -4.99
CA TYR A 30 -4.99 -2.54 -5.79
C TYR A 30 -5.28 -3.00 -7.23
N LEU A 31 -6.42 -3.65 -7.47
CA LEU A 31 -6.93 -3.87 -8.80
C LEU A 31 -7.12 -2.54 -9.53
N ASP A 32 -7.82 -1.59 -8.92
CA ASP A 32 -8.07 -0.25 -9.48
C ASP A 32 -6.78 0.56 -9.69
N ARG A 33 -5.81 0.41 -8.80
CA ARG A 33 -4.50 1.06 -8.94
C ARG A 33 -3.67 0.51 -10.09
N SER A 34 -3.80 -0.77 -10.41
CA SER A 34 -3.05 -1.43 -11.50
C SER A 34 -3.68 -1.22 -12.88
N ASN A 35 -4.94 -0.85 -12.98
CA ASN A 35 -5.64 -0.60 -14.24
C ASN A 35 -4.86 0.31 -15.18
N LEU A 36 -4.44 1.46 -14.65
CA LEU A 36 -3.75 2.47 -15.45
C LEU A 36 -2.42 1.95 -15.99
N SER A 37 -1.66 1.19 -15.21
CA SER A 37 -0.35 0.68 -15.65
C SER A 37 -0.49 -0.39 -16.74
N ILE A 38 -1.49 -1.23 -16.66
CA ILE A 38 -1.80 -2.23 -17.69
C ILE A 38 -2.28 -1.53 -18.94
N ALA A 39 -3.18 -0.56 -18.82
CA ALA A 39 -3.77 0.19 -19.93
C ALA A 39 -2.84 1.25 -20.55
N ALA A 40 -1.74 1.58 -19.90
CA ALA A 40 -0.91 2.75 -20.18
C ALA A 40 -0.42 2.83 -21.64
N THR A 41 0.02 1.71 -22.22
CA THR A 41 0.52 1.68 -23.59
C THR A 41 -0.60 1.99 -24.59
N ALA A 42 -1.79 1.43 -24.38
CA ALA A 42 -2.95 1.68 -25.24
C ALA A 42 -3.47 3.11 -25.07
N ILE A 43 -3.56 3.62 -23.84
CA ILE A 43 -3.94 5.02 -23.54
C ILE A 43 -2.96 6.00 -24.19
N ALA A 44 -1.65 5.74 -24.08
CA ALA A 44 -0.63 6.61 -24.66
C ALA A 44 -0.73 6.68 -26.19
N GLN A 45 -1.09 5.58 -26.83
CA GLN A 45 -1.32 5.53 -28.29
C GLN A 45 -2.63 6.24 -28.67
N ASP A 46 -3.71 5.99 -27.98
CA ASP A 46 -5.05 6.51 -28.29
C ASP A 46 -5.14 8.03 -28.05
N LEU A 47 -4.61 8.50 -26.92
CA LEU A 47 -4.60 9.92 -26.56
C LEU A 47 -3.31 10.65 -27.01
N GLN A 48 -2.42 10.00 -27.76
CA GLN A 48 -1.15 10.53 -28.29
C GLN A 48 -0.27 11.17 -27.19
N LEU A 49 -0.12 10.48 -26.06
CA LEU A 49 0.65 10.94 -24.92
C LEU A 49 2.11 10.48 -24.99
N ASP A 50 3.02 11.40 -24.78
CA ASP A 50 4.42 11.09 -24.57
C ASP A 50 4.70 10.54 -23.14
N PRO A 51 5.91 10.04 -22.85
CA PRO A 51 6.23 9.50 -21.53
C PRO A 51 6.09 10.53 -20.39
N ALA A 52 6.34 11.83 -20.65
CA ALA A 52 6.21 12.87 -19.62
C ALA A 52 4.75 13.07 -19.23
N HIS A 53 3.83 13.15 -20.22
CA HIS A 53 2.39 13.22 -19.96
C HIS A 53 1.88 11.96 -19.23
N MET A 54 2.35 10.77 -19.63
CA MET A 54 2.00 9.53 -18.92
C MET A 54 2.50 9.54 -17.47
N GLY A 55 3.70 10.05 -17.23
CA GLY A 55 4.25 10.23 -15.86
C GLY A 55 3.36 11.14 -14.99
N LEU A 56 2.83 12.23 -15.59
CA LEU A 56 1.86 13.11 -14.92
C LEU A 56 0.55 12.37 -14.59
N VAL A 57 -0.01 11.61 -15.53
CA VAL A 57 -1.24 10.82 -15.30
C VAL A 57 -1.03 9.78 -14.19
N PHE A 58 0.10 9.07 -14.19
CA PHE A 58 0.44 8.13 -13.14
C PHE A 58 0.56 8.80 -11.77
N SER A 59 1.16 9.99 -11.70
CA SER A 59 1.40 10.73 -10.45
C SER A 59 0.14 11.41 -9.89
N ALA A 60 -0.83 11.74 -10.76
CA ALA A 60 -1.99 12.58 -10.42
C ALA A 60 -2.82 12.05 -9.25
N PHE A 61 -2.97 10.73 -9.16
CA PHE A 61 -3.56 10.06 -7.99
C PHE A 61 -2.80 10.42 -6.70
N GLY A 62 -1.48 10.37 -6.73
CA GLY A 62 -0.63 10.62 -5.58
C GLY A 62 -0.75 12.04 -5.03
N TRP A 63 -1.00 13.04 -5.88
CA TRP A 63 -1.10 14.45 -5.45
C TRP A 63 -2.21 14.65 -4.42
N SER A 64 -3.41 14.23 -4.75
CA SER A 64 -4.57 14.39 -3.88
C SER A 64 -4.59 13.35 -2.76
N TYR A 65 -4.20 12.12 -3.03
CA TYR A 65 -4.15 11.05 -2.04
C TYR A 65 -3.23 11.39 -0.86
N ALA A 66 -2.00 11.86 -1.13
CA ALA A 66 -1.05 12.24 -0.09
C ALA A 66 -1.51 13.43 0.74
N LEU A 67 -2.05 14.47 0.09
CA LEU A 67 -2.52 15.69 0.76
C LEU A 67 -3.77 15.45 1.61
N LEU A 68 -4.66 14.57 1.16
CA LEU A 68 -5.96 14.37 1.80
C LEU A 68 -6.01 13.20 2.79
N GLN A 69 -4.92 12.49 3.01
CA GLN A 69 -4.89 11.42 4.03
C GLN A 69 -5.19 11.93 5.44
N ILE A 70 -4.64 13.09 5.83
CA ILE A 70 -4.87 13.68 7.15
C ILE A 70 -6.32 14.20 7.26
N PRO A 71 -6.82 15.07 6.36
CA PRO A 71 -8.24 15.49 6.38
C PRO A 71 -9.21 14.32 6.25
N GLY A 72 -8.87 13.32 5.43
CA GLY A 72 -9.67 12.10 5.28
C GLY A 72 -9.79 11.30 6.58
N GLY A 73 -8.71 11.15 7.34
CA GLY A 73 -8.73 10.55 8.67
C GLY A 73 -9.66 11.29 9.64
N MET A 74 -9.62 12.64 9.64
CA MET A 74 -10.51 13.46 10.47
C MET A 74 -12.00 13.29 10.09
N LEU A 75 -12.29 13.07 8.82
CA LEU A 75 -13.65 12.80 8.33
C LEU A 75 -14.15 11.44 8.83
N VAL A 76 -13.28 10.43 8.78
CA VAL A 76 -13.57 9.06 9.26
C VAL A 76 -13.98 9.04 10.72
N ASP A 77 -13.39 9.87 11.57
CA ASP A 77 -13.70 9.92 13.01
C ASP A 77 -15.13 10.42 13.30
N ARG A 78 -15.75 11.11 12.35
CA ARG A 78 -17.10 11.68 12.49
C ARG A 78 -18.20 10.82 11.88
N ALA A 79 -17.86 9.92 10.98
CA ALA A 79 -18.81 9.10 10.23
C ALA A 79 -18.90 7.66 10.75
N ARG A 80 -20.02 6.99 10.49
CA ARG A 80 -20.15 5.55 10.76
C ARG A 80 -19.34 4.76 9.75
N PRO A 81 -18.41 3.86 10.15
CA PRO A 81 -17.57 3.10 9.25
C PRO A 81 -18.31 2.35 8.14
N ARG A 82 -19.51 1.85 8.44
CA ARG A 82 -20.38 1.18 7.45
C ARG A 82 -20.69 2.05 6.25
N LEU A 83 -21.27 3.23 6.50
CA LEU A 83 -21.66 4.17 5.44
C LEU A 83 -20.44 4.80 4.79
N MET A 84 -19.47 5.20 5.62
CA MET A 84 -18.25 5.85 5.15
C MET A 84 -17.52 4.98 4.15
N MET A 85 -17.26 3.70 4.49
CA MET A 85 -16.52 2.81 3.60
C MET A 85 -17.32 2.46 2.33
N ALA A 86 -18.65 2.27 2.44
CA ALA A 86 -19.50 2.05 1.27
C ALA A 86 -19.45 3.24 0.29
N LEU A 87 -19.53 4.47 0.82
CA LEU A 87 -19.44 5.70 0.01
C LEU A 87 -18.05 5.85 -0.62
N ILE A 88 -16.99 5.64 0.15
CA ILE A 88 -15.62 5.70 -0.34
C ILE A 88 -15.46 4.72 -1.51
N ILE A 89 -15.79 3.44 -1.33
CA ILE A 89 -15.68 2.41 -2.37
C ILE A 89 -16.56 2.77 -3.57
N GLY A 90 -17.82 3.12 -3.35
CA GLY A 90 -18.76 3.43 -4.43
C GLY A 90 -18.34 4.63 -5.27
N LEU A 91 -17.90 5.71 -4.63
CA LEU A 91 -17.50 6.93 -5.33
C LEU A 91 -16.16 6.77 -6.07
N TRP A 92 -15.15 6.12 -5.46
CA TRP A 92 -13.91 5.88 -6.20
C TRP A 92 -14.13 4.92 -7.38
N SER A 93 -14.98 3.89 -7.20
CA SER A 93 -15.29 2.94 -8.28
C SER A 93 -16.06 3.62 -9.41
N LEU A 94 -16.96 4.54 -9.10
CA LEU A 94 -17.61 5.37 -10.12
C LEU A 94 -16.59 6.25 -10.86
N ALA A 95 -15.65 6.87 -10.14
CA ALA A 95 -14.55 7.61 -10.78
C ALA A 95 -13.69 6.70 -11.67
N THR A 96 -13.49 5.44 -11.28
CA THR A 96 -12.81 4.43 -12.11
C THR A 96 -13.61 4.12 -13.36
N VAL A 97 -14.93 3.89 -13.29
CA VAL A 97 -15.79 3.71 -14.48
C VAL A 97 -15.69 4.90 -15.42
N LEU A 98 -15.73 6.13 -14.87
CA LEU A 98 -15.65 7.37 -15.67
C LEU A 98 -14.30 7.49 -16.40
N GLN A 99 -13.19 6.97 -15.86
CA GLN A 99 -11.92 6.93 -16.57
C GLN A 99 -12.00 6.09 -17.86
N GLY A 100 -12.84 5.07 -17.90
CA GLY A 100 -13.10 4.30 -19.12
C GLY A 100 -13.77 5.10 -20.26
N PHE A 101 -14.26 6.31 -20.00
CA PHE A 101 -14.82 7.21 -21.00
C PHE A 101 -13.93 8.43 -21.27
N ALA A 102 -12.70 8.43 -20.75
CA ALA A 102 -11.79 9.55 -20.95
C ALA A 102 -11.30 9.61 -22.40
N SER A 103 -11.59 10.72 -23.07
CA SER A 103 -11.23 10.99 -24.47
C SER A 103 -10.11 12.04 -24.62
N ALA A 104 -9.61 12.56 -23.51
CA ALA A 104 -8.58 13.59 -23.51
C ALA A 104 -7.67 13.47 -22.27
N PHE A 105 -6.41 13.92 -22.42
CA PHE A 105 -5.42 13.96 -21.34
C PHE A 105 -5.94 14.65 -20.07
N ILE A 106 -6.51 15.86 -20.21
CA ILE A 106 -6.98 16.64 -19.06
C ILE A 106 -8.13 15.94 -18.34
N LEU A 107 -9.04 15.30 -19.05
CA LEU A 107 -10.14 14.54 -18.43
C LEU A 107 -9.59 13.35 -17.62
N LEU A 108 -8.70 12.56 -18.23
CA LEU A 108 -8.07 11.43 -17.54
C LEU A 108 -7.27 11.88 -16.31
N LEU A 109 -6.47 12.95 -16.44
CA LEU A 109 -5.70 13.55 -15.35
C LEU A 109 -6.63 13.98 -14.20
N SER A 110 -7.72 14.69 -14.52
CA SER A 110 -8.69 15.18 -13.52
C SER A 110 -9.39 14.03 -12.80
N LEU A 111 -9.77 12.97 -13.52
CA LEU A 111 -10.38 11.78 -12.92
C LEU A 111 -9.38 11.01 -12.04
N ARG A 112 -8.10 11.01 -12.35
CA ARG A 112 -7.04 10.45 -11.50
C ARG A 112 -6.86 11.25 -10.21
N VAL A 113 -6.88 12.58 -10.28
CA VAL A 113 -6.88 13.45 -9.09
C VAL A 113 -8.14 13.18 -8.25
N LEU A 114 -9.32 13.12 -8.88
CA LEU A 114 -10.57 12.82 -8.18
C LEU A 114 -10.52 11.45 -7.49
N LEU A 115 -9.98 10.42 -8.15
CA LEU A 115 -9.79 9.10 -7.56
C LEU A 115 -8.95 9.16 -6.28
N GLY A 116 -7.85 9.92 -6.29
CA GLY A 116 -7.00 10.09 -5.10
C GLY A 116 -7.72 10.82 -3.96
N VAL A 117 -8.57 11.83 -4.27
CA VAL A 117 -9.43 12.51 -3.27
C VAL A 117 -10.36 11.50 -2.60
N LEU A 118 -11.05 10.69 -3.41
CA LEU A 118 -12.09 9.77 -2.94
C LEU A 118 -11.52 8.57 -2.18
N GLU A 119 -10.33 8.10 -2.55
CA GLU A 119 -9.69 6.93 -1.93
C GLU A 119 -8.87 7.30 -0.67
N ALA A 120 -8.49 8.58 -0.49
CA ALA A 120 -7.64 9.00 0.64
C ALA A 120 -8.14 8.55 2.03
N PRO A 121 -9.46 8.57 2.35
CA PRO A 121 -9.95 8.14 3.66
C PRO A 121 -10.02 6.60 3.82
N ALA A 122 -9.74 5.79 2.79
CA ALA A 122 -9.94 4.34 2.82
C ALA A 122 -9.11 3.64 3.90
N TYR A 123 -7.78 3.82 3.89
CA TYR A 123 -6.90 3.20 4.89
C TYR A 123 -7.16 3.67 6.33
N PRO A 124 -7.37 4.97 6.61
CA PRO A 124 -7.87 5.41 7.91
C PRO A 124 -9.15 4.68 8.35
N THR A 125 -10.12 4.49 7.44
CA THR A 125 -11.35 3.76 7.74
C THR A 125 -11.08 2.29 8.06
N LEU A 126 -10.25 1.59 7.28
CA LEU A 126 -9.84 0.21 7.54
C LEU A 126 -9.16 0.07 8.91
N ASN A 127 -8.26 0.97 9.26
CA ASN A 127 -7.59 0.98 10.56
C ASN A 127 -8.57 1.22 11.71
N ARG A 128 -9.52 2.12 11.56
CA ARG A 128 -10.60 2.33 12.53
C ARG A 128 -11.44 1.07 12.73
N ILE A 129 -11.81 0.39 11.65
CA ILE A 129 -12.57 -0.87 11.71
C ILE A 129 -11.77 -1.93 12.48
N VAL A 130 -10.47 -2.05 12.22
CA VAL A 130 -9.61 -2.99 12.96
C VAL A 130 -9.54 -2.64 14.44
N THR A 131 -9.40 -1.36 14.81
CA THR A 131 -9.40 -0.96 16.22
C THR A 131 -10.73 -1.19 16.91
N THR A 132 -11.84 -1.19 16.18
CA THR A 132 -13.18 -1.47 16.70
C THR A 132 -13.42 -2.97 16.92
N TRP A 133 -12.94 -3.81 15.99
CA TRP A 133 -13.26 -5.23 15.96
C TRP A 133 -12.22 -6.15 16.59
N PHE A 134 -10.98 -5.70 16.75
CA PHE A 134 -9.88 -6.58 17.17
C PHE A 134 -9.27 -6.12 18.50
N PRO A 135 -9.00 -7.08 19.40
CA PRO A 135 -8.15 -6.84 20.58
C PRO A 135 -6.77 -6.31 20.16
N ASP A 136 -6.13 -5.52 21.02
CA ASP A 136 -4.79 -4.96 20.78
C ASP A 136 -3.74 -6.03 20.38
N SER A 137 -3.84 -7.21 20.99
CA SER A 137 -2.96 -8.37 20.71
C SER A 137 -3.12 -8.96 19.31
N GLU A 138 -4.29 -8.77 18.66
CA GLU A 138 -4.60 -9.32 17.34
C GLU A 138 -4.52 -8.27 16.21
N ARG A 139 -4.48 -6.96 16.52
CA ARG A 139 -4.53 -5.87 15.54
C ARG A 139 -3.39 -5.94 14.53
N ALA A 140 -2.16 -6.18 14.99
CA ALA A 140 -1.01 -6.26 14.09
C ALA A 140 -1.18 -7.39 13.06
N ARG A 141 -1.69 -8.55 13.51
CA ARG A 141 -1.98 -9.67 12.62
C ARG A 141 -3.11 -9.35 11.65
N ALA A 142 -4.19 -8.71 12.11
CA ALA A 142 -5.30 -8.31 11.26
C ALA A 142 -4.85 -7.34 10.16
N ILE A 143 -4.03 -6.33 10.52
CA ILE A 143 -3.44 -5.38 9.56
C ILE A 143 -2.55 -6.11 8.56
N ALA A 144 -1.68 -7.02 9.00
CA ALA A 144 -0.82 -7.77 8.10
C ALA A 144 -1.62 -8.61 7.10
N VAL A 145 -2.71 -9.26 7.55
CA VAL A 145 -3.56 -10.07 6.68
C VAL A 145 -4.26 -9.20 5.64
N TYR A 146 -4.95 -8.13 6.02
CA TYR A 146 -5.65 -7.35 5.00
C TYR A 146 -4.71 -6.60 4.07
N THR A 147 -3.56 -6.11 4.56
CA THR A 147 -2.58 -5.43 3.69
C THR A 147 -1.89 -6.39 2.74
N SER A 148 -1.76 -7.69 3.06
CA SER A 148 -1.24 -8.68 2.11
C SER A 148 -2.11 -8.81 0.85
N GLY A 149 -3.38 -8.42 0.93
CA GLY A 149 -4.29 -8.34 -0.22
C GLY A 149 -3.75 -7.51 -1.38
N GLN A 150 -2.90 -6.51 -1.13
CA GLN A 150 -2.25 -5.73 -2.18
C GLN A 150 -1.39 -6.59 -3.12
N TYR A 151 -0.58 -7.49 -2.59
CA TYR A 151 0.32 -8.33 -3.40
C TYR A 151 -0.43 -9.47 -4.06
N VAL A 152 -1.42 -10.04 -3.36
CA VAL A 152 -2.31 -11.06 -3.92
C VAL A 152 -3.11 -10.46 -5.08
N GLY A 153 -3.70 -9.26 -4.89
CA GLY A 153 -4.40 -8.55 -5.95
C GLY A 153 -3.50 -8.31 -7.16
N LEU A 154 -2.33 -7.73 -6.96
CA LEU A 154 -1.39 -7.43 -8.04
C LEU A 154 -0.88 -8.68 -8.75
N ALA A 155 -0.55 -9.76 -8.03
CA ALA A 155 -0.02 -10.97 -8.64
C ALA A 155 -1.06 -11.73 -9.46
N PHE A 156 -2.27 -11.91 -8.92
CA PHE A 156 -3.28 -12.78 -9.53
C PHE A 156 -4.26 -12.03 -10.44
N LEU A 157 -4.50 -10.73 -10.20
CA LEU A 157 -5.45 -9.96 -11.01
C LEU A 157 -4.79 -9.25 -12.19
N THR A 158 -3.47 -9.03 -12.18
CA THR A 158 -2.76 -8.45 -13.35
C THR A 158 -2.99 -9.26 -14.62
N PRO A 159 -2.84 -10.61 -14.65
CA PRO A 159 -3.18 -11.41 -15.83
C PRO A 159 -4.66 -11.26 -16.26
N ALA A 160 -5.59 -11.19 -15.31
CA ALA A 160 -7.01 -10.99 -15.61
C ALA A 160 -7.28 -9.63 -16.27
N LEU A 161 -6.61 -8.55 -15.81
CA LEU A 161 -6.69 -7.23 -16.44
C LEU A 161 -6.14 -7.24 -17.87
N VAL A 162 -5.02 -7.94 -18.09
CA VAL A 162 -4.43 -8.09 -19.44
C VAL A 162 -5.40 -8.79 -20.38
N LEU A 163 -6.03 -9.89 -19.94
CA LEU A 163 -7.07 -10.57 -20.71
C LEU A 163 -8.29 -9.66 -20.97
N THR A 164 -8.71 -8.90 -19.96
CA THR A 164 -9.80 -7.94 -20.13
C THR A 164 -9.46 -6.88 -21.18
N GLN A 165 -8.25 -6.34 -21.15
CA GLN A 165 -7.81 -5.35 -22.14
C GLN A 165 -7.72 -5.93 -23.53
N GLN A 166 -7.31 -7.18 -23.69
CA GLN A 166 -7.23 -7.84 -24.99
C GLN A 166 -8.61 -7.98 -25.66
N HIS A 167 -9.65 -8.26 -24.87
CA HIS A 167 -11.00 -8.48 -25.37
C HIS A 167 -11.85 -7.20 -25.45
N PHE A 168 -11.69 -6.29 -24.53
CA PHE A 168 -12.56 -5.11 -24.36
C PHE A 168 -11.82 -3.76 -24.48
N GLY A 169 -10.52 -3.80 -24.82
CA GLY A 169 -9.69 -2.60 -24.85
C GLY A 169 -9.44 -1.98 -23.47
N TRP A 170 -8.67 -0.89 -23.45
CA TRP A 170 -8.34 -0.22 -22.20
C TRP A 170 -9.57 0.42 -21.52
N HIS A 171 -10.55 0.88 -22.28
CA HIS A 171 -11.84 1.37 -21.78
C HIS A 171 -12.55 0.31 -20.94
N GLY A 172 -12.60 -0.93 -21.46
CA GLY A 172 -13.23 -2.06 -20.78
C GLY A 172 -12.56 -2.42 -19.46
N VAL A 173 -11.25 -2.24 -19.34
CA VAL A 173 -10.53 -2.46 -18.07
C VAL A 173 -11.09 -1.58 -16.97
N PHE A 174 -11.21 -0.27 -17.19
CA PHE A 174 -11.72 0.67 -16.20
C PHE A 174 -13.21 0.48 -15.90
N ILE A 175 -14.02 0.23 -16.93
CA ILE A 175 -15.46 0.02 -16.76
C ILE A 175 -15.71 -1.24 -15.93
N LEU A 176 -15.09 -2.37 -16.29
CA LEU A 176 -15.33 -3.64 -15.60
C LEU A 176 -14.86 -3.60 -14.13
N THR A 177 -13.66 -3.10 -13.89
CA THR A 177 -13.11 -3.03 -12.52
C THR A 177 -13.88 -2.04 -11.64
N GLY A 178 -14.27 -0.89 -12.20
CA GLY A 178 -15.11 0.06 -11.49
C GLY A 178 -16.49 -0.53 -11.17
N LEU A 179 -17.10 -1.31 -12.07
CA LEU A 179 -18.35 -2.02 -11.77
C LEU A 179 -18.19 -3.08 -10.67
N ILE A 180 -17.08 -3.82 -10.66
CA ILE A 180 -16.75 -4.76 -9.58
C ILE A 180 -16.70 -3.99 -8.22
N GLY A 181 -16.07 -2.83 -8.20
CA GLY A 181 -16.00 -2.00 -7.00
C GLY A 181 -17.36 -1.44 -6.57
N VAL A 182 -18.23 -1.02 -7.51
CA VAL A 182 -19.62 -0.60 -7.20
C VAL A 182 -20.40 -1.76 -6.57
N VAL A 183 -20.32 -2.95 -7.14
CA VAL A 183 -20.95 -4.16 -6.56
C VAL A 183 -20.40 -4.43 -5.17
N TRP A 184 -19.07 -4.31 -4.99
CA TRP A 184 -18.45 -4.49 -3.68
C TRP A 184 -18.91 -3.45 -2.66
N ALA A 185 -19.14 -2.20 -3.05
CA ALA A 185 -19.69 -1.17 -2.17
C ALA A 185 -21.08 -1.55 -1.66
N LEU A 186 -21.94 -2.12 -2.51
CA LEU A 186 -23.26 -2.61 -2.13
C LEU A 186 -23.16 -3.82 -1.19
N VAL A 187 -22.27 -4.78 -1.50
CA VAL A 187 -22.00 -5.94 -0.64
C VAL A 187 -21.47 -5.47 0.73
N TRP A 188 -20.54 -4.52 0.74
CA TRP A 188 -20.03 -3.92 1.98
C TRP A 188 -21.17 -3.32 2.81
N TYR A 189 -21.98 -2.46 2.21
CA TYR A 189 -23.10 -1.83 2.89
C TYR A 189 -24.14 -2.84 3.42
N ALA A 190 -24.36 -3.91 2.68
CA ALA A 190 -25.30 -4.98 3.10
C ALA A 190 -24.75 -5.83 4.24
N LEU A 191 -23.46 -6.20 4.21
CA LEU A 191 -22.89 -7.20 5.11
C LEU A 191 -22.19 -6.60 6.34
N TYR A 192 -21.52 -5.45 6.20
CA TYR A 192 -20.80 -4.86 7.32
C TYR A 192 -21.76 -4.30 8.37
N ARG A 193 -21.49 -4.62 9.63
CA ARG A 193 -22.14 -4.06 10.83
C ARG A 193 -21.06 -3.75 11.87
N GLU A 194 -21.38 -2.91 12.84
CA GLU A 194 -20.54 -2.73 14.02
C GLU A 194 -20.62 -3.98 14.93
N PRO A 195 -19.63 -4.22 15.82
CA PRO A 195 -19.65 -5.41 16.68
C PRO A 195 -20.95 -5.58 17.45
N SER A 196 -21.45 -4.51 18.06
CA SER A 196 -22.71 -4.52 18.84
C SER A 196 -23.98 -4.72 18.00
N GLU A 197 -23.93 -4.45 16.68
CA GLU A 197 -25.07 -4.57 15.76
C GLU A 197 -25.04 -5.89 14.96
N THR A 198 -23.97 -6.70 15.13
CA THR A 198 -23.75 -7.90 14.31
C THR A 198 -24.60 -9.07 14.79
N ALA A 199 -25.51 -9.55 13.94
CA ALA A 199 -26.32 -10.71 14.24
C ALA A 199 -25.46 -11.97 14.46
N GLY A 200 -25.77 -12.69 15.55
CA GLY A 200 -25.11 -13.94 15.91
C GLY A 200 -23.68 -13.80 16.44
N ILE A 201 -23.27 -12.61 16.85
CA ILE A 201 -22.10 -12.45 17.72
C ILE A 201 -22.53 -12.78 19.15
N ASN A 202 -21.74 -13.58 19.88
CA ASN A 202 -22.05 -13.91 21.26
C ASN A 202 -21.33 -12.94 22.23
N GLN A 203 -21.82 -12.93 23.48
CA GLN A 203 -21.27 -12.06 24.52
C GLN A 203 -19.78 -12.34 24.79
N ALA A 204 -19.36 -13.61 24.68
CA ALA A 204 -17.97 -14.00 24.87
C ALA A 204 -17.03 -13.34 23.86
N GLU A 205 -17.44 -13.19 22.60
CA GLU A 205 -16.63 -12.47 21.58
C GLU A 205 -16.63 -10.95 21.84
N LEU A 206 -17.78 -10.36 22.18
CA LEU A 206 -17.84 -8.94 22.54
C LEU A 206 -16.96 -8.61 23.76
N ASP A 207 -16.98 -9.47 24.78
CA ASP A 207 -16.15 -9.31 25.97
C ASP A 207 -14.65 -9.49 25.66
N THR A 208 -14.31 -10.41 24.76
CA THR A 208 -12.95 -10.58 24.26
C THR A 208 -12.45 -9.32 23.58
N ILE A 209 -13.27 -8.71 22.72
CA ILE A 209 -12.93 -7.47 22.01
C ILE A 209 -12.78 -6.32 23.03
N ARG A 210 -13.74 -6.14 23.96
CA ARG A 210 -13.69 -5.07 24.98
C ARG A 210 -12.51 -5.18 25.91
N ARG A 211 -12.29 -6.36 26.52
CA ARG A 211 -11.17 -6.60 27.43
C ARG A 211 -9.81 -6.44 26.75
N GLY A 212 -9.75 -6.73 25.46
CA GLY A 212 -8.56 -6.55 24.64
C GLY A 212 -8.37 -5.12 24.11
N GLY A 213 -9.17 -4.13 24.55
CA GLY A 213 -9.01 -2.73 24.15
C GLY A 213 -9.70 -2.37 22.82
N GLY A 214 -10.60 -3.23 22.31
CA GLY A 214 -11.42 -2.92 21.13
C GLY A 214 -12.53 -1.92 21.45
N LEU A 215 -12.78 -0.98 20.54
CA LEU A 215 -13.76 0.11 20.71
C LEU A 215 -15.16 -0.36 20.23
N VAL A 216 -15.78 -1.25 21.01
CA VAL A 216 -17.08 -1.86 20.66
C VAL A 216 -18.21 -0.82 20.53
N GLU A 217 -18.12 0.29 21.25
CA GLU A 217 -19.15 1.35 21.25
C GLU A 217 -18.65 2.58 20.46
N LEU A 218 -19.49 3.04 19.53
CA LEU A 218 -19.21 4.23 18.69
C LEU A 218 -18.98 5.51 19.50
N SER A 219 -19.55 5.61 20.70
CA SER A 219 -19.43 6.77 21.58
C SER A 219 -18.04 6.93 22.21
N SER A 220 -17.31 5.83 22.39
CA SER A 220 -15.96 5.85 22.98
C SER A 220 -14.86 6.23 21.99
N ALA A 221 -15.18 6.25 20.69
CA ALA A 221 -14.22 6.54 19.62
C ALA A 221 -13.93 8.03 19.37
N ARG A 222 -14.56 8.95 20.10
CA ARG A 222 -14.22 10.38 20.09
C ARG A 222 -13.00 10.65 20.99
N ALA A 223 -11.91 9.94 20.75
CA ALA A 223 -10.64 10.31 21.34
C ALA A 223 -10.26 11.70 20.81
N SER A 224 -9.98 12.63 21.73
CA SER A 224 -9.44 13.93 21.40
C SER A 224 -8.21 13.74 20.53
N GLN A 225 -8.25 14.22 19.29
CA GLN A 225 -7.05 14.18 18.44
C GLN A 225 -5.94 14.94 19.17
N PRO A 226 -4.76 14.35 19.34
CA PRO A 226 -3.66 15.03 19.98
C PRO A 226 -3.34 16.31 19.19
N ARG A 227 -3.40 17.45 19.85
CA ARG A 227 -2.93 18.71 19.26
C ARG A 227 -1.43 18.76 19.38
N TYR A 228 -0.73 18.61 18.26
CA TYR A 228 0.70 18.73 18.21
C TYR A 228 1.14 20.19 18.22
N SER A 229 2.05 20.54 19.11
CA SER A 229 2.66 21.87 19.21
C SER A 229 3.74 22.08 18.14
N ALA A 230 4.16 23.32 17.92
CA ALA A 230 5.31 23.63 17.05
C ALA A 230 6.61 22.95 17.55
N ALA A 231 6.74 22.73 18.86
CA ALA A 231 7.87 22.02 19.46
C ALA A 231 7.85 20.52 19.06
N ASP A 232 6.67 19.88 19.01
CA ASP A 232 6.53 18.50 18.59
C ASP A 232 6.92 18.32 17.12
N TRP A 233 6.49 19.22 16.26
CA TRP A 233 6.89 19.26 14.86
C TRP A 233 8.40 19.44 14.70
N ARG A 234 8.99 20.36 15.47
CA ARG A 234 10.44 20.57 15.47
C ARG A 234 11.20 19.33 15.97
N ALA A 235 10.68 18.63 16.97
CA ALA A 235 11.28 17.40 17.49
C ALA A 235 11.28 16.28 16.44
N VAL A 236 10.20 16.14 15.65
CA VAL A 236 10.07 15.11 14.60
C VAL A 236 10.89 15.48 13.37
N LEU A 237 10.83 16.73 12.92
CA LEU A 237 11.53 17.18 11.70
C LEU A 237 13.02 17.49 11.93
N GLY A 238 13.42 17.85 13.14
CA GLY A 238 14.83 18.13 13.48
C GLY A 238 15.66 16.89 13.79
N ASN A 239 15.07 15.71 13.89
CA ASN A 239 15.78 14.52 14.34
C ASN A 239 16.43 13.77 13.17
N ARG A 240 17.77 13.70 13.16
CA ARG A 240 18.56 13.02 12.13
C ARG A 240 18.20 11.55 11.96
N LYS A 241 17.92 10.81 13.05
CA LYS A 241 17.59 9.38 12.99
C LYS A 241 16.23 9.17 12.29
N LEU A 242 15.26 10.07 12.52
CA LEU A 242 13.96 10.01 11.85
C LEU A 242 14.10 10.31 10.35
N TRP A 243 14.93 11.26 9.96
CA TRP A 243 15.22 11.47 8.54
C TRP A 243 15.84 10.24 7.87
N GLY A 244 16.66 9.49 8.59
CA GLY A 244 17.19 8.21 8.08
C GLY A 244 16.08 7.23 7.71
N ILE A 245 15.05 7.05 8.58
CA ILE A 245 13.92 6.17 8.26
C ILE A 245 12.99 6.77 7.20
N TYR A 246 12.83 8.10 7.12
CA TYR A 246 12.00 8.76 6.12
C TYR A 246 12.59 8.60 4.70
N ILE A 247 13.88 8.87 4.54
CA ILE A 247 14.60 8.68 3.25
C ILE A 247 14.54 7.21 2.83
N GLY A 248 14.78 6.30 3.78
CA GLY A 248 14.66 4.87 3.50
C GLY A 248 13.25 4.45 3.10
N GLN A 249 12.20 5.04 3.69
CA GLN A 249 10.81 4.76 3.31
C GLN A 249 10.51 5.26 1.90
N ILE A 250 11.00 6.45 1.52
CA ILE A 250 10.90 6.93 0.14
C ILE A 250 11.52 5.89 -0.81
N ALA A 251 12.69 5.34 -0.50
CA ALA A 251 13.35 4.36 -1.35
C ALA A 251 12.55 3.05 -1.48
N VAL A 252 12.03 2.51 -0.37
CA VAL A 252 11.21 1.28 -0.37
C VAL A 252 9.94 1.47 -1.21
N THR A 253 9.23 2.57 -0.98
CA THR A 253 7.97 2.85 -1.70
C THR A 253 8.21 3.28 -3.15
N SER A 254 9.36 3.86 -3.48
CA SER A 254 9.73 4.17 -4.87
C SER A 254 9.76 2.92 -5.74
N THR A 255 10.33 1.82 -5.23
CA THR A 255 10.33 0.55 -5.95
C THR A 255 8.90 0.04 -6.18
N LEU A 256 8.04 0.10 -5.16
CA LEU A 256 6.63 -0.27 -5.32
C LEU A 256 5.93 0.58 -6.41
N TRP A 257 6.12 1.91 -6.40
CA TRP A 257 5.48 2.79 -7.38
C TRP A 257 6.01 2.62 -8.79
N PHE A 258 7.29 2.24 -8.97
CA PHE A 258 7.80 1.82 -10.27
C PHE A 258 7.01 0.61 -10.80
N PHE A 259 6.86 -0.44 -9.98
CA PHE A 259 6.13 -1.65 -10.39
C PHE A 259 4.64 -1.40 -10.63
N LEU A 260 4.03 -0.49 -9.86
CA LEU A 260 2.62 -0.11 -10.01
C LEU A 260 2.34 0.80 -11.22
N THR A 261 3.34 1.44 -11.80
CA THR A 261 3.13 2.44 -12.85
C THR A 261 3.81 2.07 -14.16
N TRP A 262 5.12 2.02 -14.17
CA TRP A 262 5.91 1.90 -15.41
C TRP A 262 6.27 0.48 -15.81
N PHE A 263 6.24 -0.48 -14.88
CA PHE A 263 6.76 -1.83 -15.14
C PHE A 263 6.05 -2.56 -16.29
N PRO A 264 4.69 -2.60 -16.40
CA PRO A 264 4.05 -3.21 -17.56
C PRO A 264 4.41 -2.53 -18.89
N THR A 265 4.44 -1.18 -18.88
CA THR A 265 4.87 -0.39 -20.05
C THR A 265 6.33 -0.70 -20.44
N TYR A 266 7.21 -0.84 -19.45
CA TYR A 266 8.61 -1.23 -19.68
C TYR A 266 8.71 -2.57 -20.40
N LEU A 267 7.97 -3.58 -19.96
CA LEU A 267 8.02 -4.91 -20.57
C LEU A 267 7.49 -4.89 -22.01
N VAL A 268 6.36 -4.23 -22.26
CA VAL A 268 5.73 -4.24 -23.57
C VAL A 268 6.42 -3.31 -24.56
N LYS A 269 6.62 -2.04 -24.19
CA LYS A 269 7.14 -1.01 -25.11
C LYS A 269 8.64 -1.03 -25.28
N TYR A 270 9.40 -1.22 -24.20
CA TYR A 270 10.87 -1.07 -24.22
C TYR A 270 11.61 -2.41 -24.27
N ARG A 271 10.97 -3.50 -23.87
CA ARG A 271 11.53 -4.85 -23.98
C ARG A 271 10.87 -5.67 -25.08
N HIS A 272 9.90 -5.08 -25.80
CA HIS A 272 9.19 -5.68 -26.93
C HIS A 272 8.58 -7.06 -26.62
N MET A 273 8.14 -7.25 -25.37
CA MET A 273 7.48 -8.48 -24.97
C MET A 273 6.04 -8.47 -25.49
N ASP A 274 5.57 -9.63 -25.91
CA ASP A 274 4.16 -9.84 -26.19
C ASP A 274 3.31 -9.43 -24.99
N PHE A 275 2.19 -8.76 -25.22
CA PHE A 275 1.36 -8.15 -24.19
C PHE A 275 0.84 -9.18 -23.18
N LEU A 276 0.35 -10.35 -23.66
CA LEU A 276 -0.11 -11.43 -22.80
C LEU A 276 1.03 -11.99 -21.96
N LYS A 277 2.16 -12.29 -22.61
CA LYS A 277 3.35 -12.80 -21.94
C LYS A 277 3.86 -11.84 -20.88
N ALA A 278 3.90 -10.54 -21.17
CA ALA A 278 4.29 -9.50 -20.23
C ALA A 278 3.36 -9.47 -19.02
N GLY A 279 2.04 -9.57 -19.22
CA GLY A 279 1.07 -9.59 -18.14
C GLY A 279 1.22 -10.78 -17.18
N PHE A 280 1.42 -11.98 -17.71
CA PHE A 280 1.68 -13.16 -16.87
C PHE A 280 3.04 -13.10 -16.17
N MET A 281 4.08 -12.67 -16.87
CA MET A 281 5.42 -12.55 -16.31
C MET A 281 5.50 -11.41 -15.26
N ALA A 282 4.67 -10.38 -15.37
CA ALA A 282 4.60 -9.31 -14.38
C ALA A 282 4.13 -9.79 -12.99
N ALA A 283 3.42 -10.91 -12.90
CA ALA A 283 3.03 -11.50 -11.63
C ALA A 283 4.22 -11.96 -10.77
N VAL A 284 5.31 -12.41 -11.42
CA VAL A 284 6.48 -12.99 -10.72
C VAL A 284 7.16 -12.02 -9.75
N PRO A 285 7.48 -10.76 -10.11
CA PRO A 285 8.02 -9.80 -9.14
C PRO A 285 7.07 -9.51 -7.96
N PHE A 286 5.75 -9.44 -8.18
CA PHE A 286 4.78 -9.23 -7.10
C PHE A 286 4.77 -10.40 -6.10
N LEU A 287 4.84 -11.65 -6.58
CA LEU A 287 4.98 -12.82 -5.72
C LEU A 287 6.31 -12.81 -4.97
N ALA A 288 7.41 -12.42 -5.64
CA ALA A 288 8.71 -12.27 -5.01
C ALA A 288 8.69 -11.24 -3.86
N ALA A 289 8.03 -10.09 -4.06
CA ALA A 289 7.85 -9.09 -3.00
C ALA A 289 7.05 -9.64 -1.83
N PHE A 290 5.97 -10.39 -2.08
CA PHE A 290 5.20 -11.05 -1.03
C PHE A 290 6.06 -12.01 -0.20
N VAL A 291 6.87 -12.85 -0.84
CA VAL A 291 7.83 -13.73 -0.17
C VAL A 291 8.86 -12.91 0.63
N GLY A 292 9.35 -11.79 0.07
CA GLY A 292 10.28 -10.90 0.73
C GLY A 292 9.73 -10.34 2.05
N ILE A 293 8.47 -9.92 2.08
CA ILE A 293 7.81 -9.43 3.30
C ILE A 293 7.77 -10.50 4.38
N LEU A 294 7.35 -11.71 4.04
CA LEU A 294 7.29 -12.82 4.99
C LEU A 294 8.68 -13.18 5.52
N ALA A 295 9.67 -13.27 4.62
CA ALA A 295 11.05 -13.56 4.97
C ALA A 295 11.66 -12.50 5.91
N SER A 296 11.35 -11.22 5.68
CA SER A 296 11.84 -10.10 6.49
C SER A 296 11.48 -10.25 7.97
N GLY A 297 10.20 -10.49 8.26
CA GLY A 297 9.72 -10.69 9.62
C GLY A 297 10.34 -11.93 10.28
N LEU A 298 10.29 -13.07 9.59
CA LEU A 298 10.82 -14.34 10.10
C LEU A 298 12.32 -14.27 10.40
N ILE A 299 13.11 -13.67 9.51
CA ILE A 299 14.56 -13.55 9.68
C ILE A 299 14.87 -12.58 10.81
N SER A 300 14.23 -11.43 10.88
CA SER A 300 14.43 -10.47 11.97
C SER A 300 14.12 -11.10 13.33
N ASP A 301 13.00 -11.79 13.46
CA ASP A 301 12.61 -12.47 14.71
C ASP A 301 13.55 -13.63 15.07
N ALA A 302 14.02 -14.40 14.07
CA ALA A 302 14.99 -15.45 14.29
C ALA A 302 16.34 -14.90 14.78
N MET A 303 16.79 -13.77 14.24
CA MET A 303 18.01 -13.09 14.70
C MET A 303 17.89 -12.64 16.16
N ILE A 304 16.75 -12.04 16.52
CA ILE A 304 16.49 -11.60 17.91
C ILE A 304 16.49 -12.81 18.85
N ARG A 305 15.82 -13.90 18.51
CA ARG A 305 15.81 -15.13 19.32
C ARG A 305 17.20 -15.76 19.49
N ARG A 306 18.12 -15.55 18.55
CA ARG A 306 19.53 -15.97 18.63
C ARG A 306 20.43 -14.98 19.40
N GLY A 307 19.87 -13.96 20.05
CA GLY A 307 20.61 -12.99 20.86
C GLY A 307 21.25 -11.84 20.06
N VAL A 308 20.95 -11.72 18.75
CA VAL A 308 21.40 -10.57 17.96
C VAL A 308 20.68 -9.31 18.43
N SER A 309 21.41 -8.21 18.57
CA SER A 309 20.82 -6.94 19.01
C SER A 309 19.66 -6.49 18.11
N ALA A 310 18.61 -5.91 18.68
CA ALA A 310 17.45 -5.43 17.95
C ALA A 310 17.82 -4.44 16.82
N THR A 311 18.89 -3.66 17.03
CA THR A 311 19.42 -2.74 16.01
C THR A 311 19.87 -3.51 14.76
N VAL A 312 20.68 -4.54 14.91
CA VAL A 312 21.20 -5.33 13.79
C VAL A 312 20.09 -6.16 13.16
N ALA A 313 19.30 -6.87 13.98
CA ALA A 313 18.23 -7.75 13.53
C ALA A 313 17.16 -7.04 12.68
N ARG A 314 16.91 -5.74 12.94
CA ARG A 314 15.94 -4.95 12.17
C ARG A 314 16.58 -4.18 11.01
N LYS A 315 17.85 -3.73 11.14
CA LYS A 315 18.53 -3.00 10.06
C LYS A 315 18.98 -3.91 8.91
N VAL A 316 19.44 -5.12 9.22
CA VAL A 316 19.96 -6.05 8.21
C VAL A 316 18.93 -6.34 7.11
N PRO A 317 17.67 -6.74 7.40
CA PRO A 317 16.69 -6.94 6.34
C PRO A 317 16.44 -5.68 5.50
N VAL A 318 16.37 -4.50 6.13
CA VAL A 318 16.11 -3.25 5.42
C VAL A 318 17.25 -2.89 4.49
N VAL A 319 18.49 -2.89 4.97
CA VAL A 319 19.66 -2.52 4.16
C VAL A 319 19.89 -3.53 3.05
N THR A 320 19.85 -4.84 3.37
CA THR A 320 20.01 -5.90 2.38
C THR A 320 18.91 -5.82 1.32
N GLY A 321 17.66 -5.60 1.72
CA GLY A 321 16.55 -5.48 0.80
C GLY A 321 16.68 -4.26 -0.12
N LEU A 322 17.09 -3.11 0.40
CA LEU A 322 17.35 -1.91 -0.42
C LEU A 322 18.52 -2.13 -1.39
N LEU A 323 19.57 -2.83 -0.96
CA LEU A 323 20.66 -3.20 -1.86
C LEU A 323 20.21 -4.20 -2.93
N LEU A 324 19.38 -5.18 -2.58
CA LEU A 324 18.77 -6.08 -3.58
C LEU A 324 17.85 -5.31 -4.55
N SER A 325 17.16 -4.25 -4.10
CA SER A 325 16.35 -3.43 -4.99
C SER A 325 17.20 -2.72 -6.07
N THR A 326 18.49 -2.49 -5.82
CA THR A 326 19.39 -1.88 -6.82
C THR A 326 19.67 -2.78 -8.02
N THR A 327 19.43 -4.10 -7.90
CA THR A 327 19.62 -5.05 -9.01
C THR A 327 18.71 -4.75 -10.20
N ILE A 328 17.71 -3.90 -10.05
CA ILE A 328 16.84 -3.44 -11.13
C ILE A 328 17.64 -2.89 -12.32
N VAL A 329 18.79 -2.24 -12.07
CA VAL A 329 19.67 -1.72 -13.14
C VAL A 329 20.27 -2.84 -13.98
N GLY A 330 20.41 -4.05 -13.44
CA GLY A 330 20.93 -5.22 -14.16
C GLY A 330 20.11 -5.59 -15.39
N ALA A 331 18.81 -5.22 -15.39
CA ALA A 331 17.97 -5.41 -16.55
C ALA A 331 18.44 -4.62 -17.80
N ASN A 332 19.26 -3.56 -17.64
CA ASN A 332 19.85 -2.82 -18.76
C ASN A 332 20.91 -3.60 -19.52
N PHE A 333 21.49 -4.64 -18.93
CA PHE A 333 22.63 -5.38 -19.47
C PHE A 333 22.25 -6.77 -19.99
N VAL A 334 20.96 -7.07 -20.08
CA VAL A 334 20.47 -8.37 -20.53
C VAL A 334 19.33 -8.20 -21.53
N ASP A 335 19.32 -9.09 -22.54
CA ASP A 335 18.27 -9.08 -23.58
C ASP A 335 17.22 -10.15 -23.37
N SER A 336 17.55 -11.24 -22.67
CA SER A 336 16.64 -12.34 -22.40
C SER A 336 15.47 -11.88 -21.51
N PRO A 337 14.22 -12.06 -21.95
CA PRO A 337 13.03 -11.74 -21.14
C PRO A 337 13.03 -12.39 -19.75
N SER A 338 13.50 -13.63 -19.66
CA SER A 338 13.58 -14.34 -18.37
C SER A 338 14.59 -13.72 -17.41
N MET A 339 15.74 -13.24 -17.92
CA MET A 339 16.74 -12.55 -17.13
C MET A 339 16.25 -11.17 -16.68
N VAL A 340 15.55 -10.44 -17.56
CA VAL A 340 14.89 -9.17 -17.17
C VAL A 340 13.94 -9.40 -16.00
N ILE A 341 13.05 -10.39 -16.12
CA ILE A 341 12.10 -10.71 -15.05
C ILE A 341 12.81 -11.17 -13.76
N LEU A 342 13.90 -11.91 -13.88
CA LEU A 342 14.70 -12.32 -12.71
C LEU A 342 15.27 -11.11 -11.96
N PHE A 343 15.90 -10.14 -12.65
CA PHE A 343 16.38 -8.90 -12.02
C PHE A 343 15.23 -8.11 -11.39
N MET A 344 14.09 -8.00 -12.07
CA MET A 344 12.89 -7.34 -11.53
C MET A 344 12.34 -8.07 -10.29
N ALA A 345 12.31 -9.41 -10.31
CA ALA A 345 11.87 -10.20 -9.18
C ALA A 345 12.79 -10.06 -7.96
N ILE A 346 14.12 -10.08 -8.16
CA ILE A 346 15.10 -9.86 -7.09
C ILE A 346 14.95 -8.44 -6.52
N ALA A 347 14.81 -7.44 -7.38
CA ALA A 347 14.64 -6.07 -6.96
C ALA A 347 13.37 -5.87 -6.13
N PHE A 348 12.26 -6.46 -6.55
CA PHE A 348 11.00 -6.30 -5.83
C PHE A 348 10.91 -7.20 -4.60
N PHE A 349 11.54 -8.38 -4.59
CA PHE A 349 11.81 -9.14 -3.37
C PHE A 349 12.54 -8.27 -2.35
N GLY A 350 13.57 -7.55 -2.77
CA GLY A 350 14.34 -6.64 -1.93
C GLY A 350 13.47 -5.53 -1.32
N SER A 351 12.58 -4.93 -2.10
CA SER A 351 11.61 -3.95 -1.59
C SER A 351 10.68 -4.58 -0.54
N GLY A 352 10.13 -5.77 -0.81
CA GLY A 352 9.34 -6.52 0.17
C GLY A 352 10.13 -6.87 1.43
N PHE A 353 11.37 -7.30 1.29
CA PHE A 353 12.27 -7.62 2.38
C PHE A 353 12.62 -6.41 3.26
N SER A 354 12.55 -5.21 2.70
CA SER A 354 12.72 -3.94 3.43
C SER A 354 11.47 -3.49 4.20
N SER A 355 10.32 -4.15 4.08
CA SER A 355 9.02 -3.66 4.60
C SER A 355 8.90 -3.59 6.13
N ILE A 356 9.84 -4.20 6.88
CA ILE A 356 9.91 -4.14 8.35
C ILE A 356 10.14 -2.70 8.88
N THR A 357 10.30 -1.72 8.02
CA THR A 357 10.54 -0.31 8.36
C THR A 357 9.51 0.29 9.33
N TRP A 358 8.25 -0.15 9.32
CA TRP A 358 7.23 0.28 10.27
C TRP A 358 7.55 -0.08 11.72
N VAL A 359 8.25 -1.20 11.95
CA VAL A 359 8.71 -1.60 13.28
C VAL A 359 9.75 -0.61 13.83
N LEU A 360 10.53 0.03 12.95
CA LEU A 360 11.50 1.05 13.34
C LEU A 360 10.80 2.31 13.84
N VAL A 361 9.72 2.74 13.18
CA VAL A 361 8.90 3.88 13.64
C VAL A 361 8.42 3.65 15.06
N SER A 362 7.78 2.51 15.33
CA SER A 362 7.24 2.18 16.65
C SER A 362 8.33 2.03 17.74
N SER A 363 9.56 1.64 17.33
CA SER A 363 10.69 1.45 18.25
C SER A 363 11.44 2.74 18.56
N MET A 364 11.47 3.69 17.63
CA MET A 364 12.30 4.90 17.73
C MET A 364 11.49 6.14 18.14
N ALA A 365 10.23 6.27 17.74
CA ALA A 365 9.41 7.42 18.06
C ALA A 365 9.17 7.56 19.58
N LYS A 366 9.08 8.80 20.08
CA LYS A 366 8.56 9.08 21.43
C LYS A 366 7.12 8.56 21.51
N LYS A 367 6.71 8.03 22.67
CA LYS A 367 5.35 7.45 22.84
C LYS A 367 4.26 8.47 22.49
N GLU A 368 4.43 9.70 22.96
CA GLU A 368 3.51 10.82 22.78
C GLU A 368 3.44 11.31 21.33
N LEU A 369 4.53 11.11 20.56
CA LEU A 369 4.68 11.56 19.17
C LEU A 369 4.59 10.41 18.16
N LEU A 370 4.21 9.21 18.58
CA LEU A 370 4.15 8.03 17.70
C LEU A 370 3.23 8.27 16.48
N GLY A 371 2.07 8.88 16.72
CA GLY A 371 1.11 9.21 15.66
C GLY A 371 1.68 10.23 14.66
N LEU A 372 2.32 11.29 15.16
CA LEU A 372 2.95 12.32 14.32
C LEU A 372 4.10 11.74 13.49
N THR A 373 4.98 10.96 14.15
CA THR A 373 6.12 10.31 13.48
C THR A 373 5.67 9.32 12.42
N GLY A 374 4.65 8.49 12.73
CA GLY A 374 4.08 7.54 11.79
C GLY A 374 3.36 8.22 10.62
N GLY A 375 2.64 9.32 10.89
CA GLY A 375 2.01 10.14 9.85
C GLY A 375 3.05 10.75 8.90
N MET A 376 4.15 11.28 9.46
CA MET A 376 5.25 11.84 8.66
C MET A 376 5.97 10.76 7.83
N PHE A 377 6.22 9.59 8.43
CA PHE A 377 6.80 8.44 7.74
C PHE A 377 5.93 7.99 6.55
N ASN A 378 4.61 7.93 6.73
CA ASN A 378 3.68 7.59 5.67
C ASN A 378 3.62 8.67 4.57
N LEU A 379 3.60 9.94 4.96
CA LEU A 379 3.64 11.07 4.02
C LEU A 379 4.90 11.00 3.14
N MET A 380 6.08 10.78 3.75
CA MET A 380 7.33 10.65 3.02
C MET A 380 7.31 9.47 2.04
N GLY A 381 6.77 8.31 2.46
CA GLY A 381 6.56 7.20 1.55
C GLY A 381 5.63 7.54 0.38
N ASN A 382 4.56 8.28 0.63
CA ASN A 382 3.62 8.66 -0.43
C ASN A 382 4.19 9.70 -1.42
N LEU A 383 5.22 10.48 -1.05
CA LEU A 383 5.90 11.36 -2.02
C LEU A 383 6.46 10.59 -3.22
N SER A 384 6.84 9.33 -3.05
CA SER A 384 7.31 8.49 -4.16
C SER A 384 6.20 8.22 -5.20
N SER A 385 4.92 8.21 -4.81
CA SER A 385 3.80 8.09 -5.75
C SER A 385 3.69 9.28 -6.71
N ILE A 386 4.25 10.41 -6.31
CA ILE A 386 4.28 11.65 -7.10
C ILE A 386 5.59 11.71 -7.89
N CYS A 387 6.72 11.59 -7.19
CA CYS A 387 8.04 11.83 -7.78
C CYS A 387 8.46 10.75 -8.77
N VAL A 388 8.27 9.47 -8.43
CA VAL A 388 8.76 8.36 -9.26
C VAL A 388 8.15 8.35 -10.66
N PRO A 389 6.82 8.41 -10.84
CA PRO A 389 6.25 8.40 -12.18
C PRO A 389 6.66 9.60 -13.03
N ILE A 390 6.75 10.79 -12.44
CA ILE A 390 7.16 12.02 -13.15
C ILE A 390 8.62 11.92 -13.58
N VAL A 391 9.52 11.58 -12.64
CA VAL A 391 10.95 11.53 -12.92
C VAL A 391 11.26 10.49 -14.00
N ILE A 392 10.64 9.32 -13.92
CA ILE A 392 10.79 8.29 -14.96
C ILE A 392 10.26 8.80 -16.30
N GLY A 393 9.09 9.41 -16.33
CA GLY A 393 8.51 9.99 -17.56
C GLY A 393 9.41 11.03 -18.22
N LEU A 394 10.14 11.83 -17.42
CA LEU A 394 11.11 12.83 -17.92
C LEU A 394 12.44 12.23 -18.35
N LEU A 395 12.88 11.14 -17.72
CA LEU A 395 14.13 10.46 -18.03
C LEU A 395 14.03 9.59 -19.29
N VAL A 396 12.85 9.06 -19.58
CA VAL A 396 12.62 8.20 -20.74
C VAL A 396 12.56 9.05 -22.01
N LYS A 397 13.53 8.85 -22.88
CA LYS A 397 13.63 9.56 -24.18
C LYS A 397 13.61 8.57 -25.33
N GLY A 398 12.68 8.74 -26.25
CA GLY A 398 12.53 7.83 -27.39
C GLY A 398 12.29 6.38 -26.95
N ASN A 399 13.21 5.50 -27.27
CA ASN A 399 13.13 4.07 -26.92
C ASN A 399 14.10 3.68 -25.78
N ASP A 400 14.75 4.67 -25.13
CA ASP A 400 15.72 4.42 -24.06
C ASP A 400 15.07 4.54 -22.69
N PHE A 401 14.98 3.41 -21.98
CA PHE A 401 14.49 3.31 -20.61
C PHE A 401 15.61 3.14 -19.57
N ALA A 402 16.87 2.98 -20.02
CA ALA A 402 17.99 2.71 -19.14
C ALA A 402 18.20 3.78 -18.04
N PRO A 403 18.07 5.10 -18.31
CA PRO A 403 18.21 6.13 -17.28
C PRO A 403 17.19 5.99 -16.14
N ALA A 404 15.99 5.50 -16.44
CA ALA A 404 14.96 5.28 -15.43
C ALA A 404 15.36 4.16 -14.46
N LEU A 405 15.91 3.04 -14.95
CA LEU A 405 16.38 1.95 -14.09
C LEU A 405 17.62 2.35 -13.27
N VAL A 406 18.52 3.18 -13.83
CA VAL A 406 19.64 3.77 -13.08
C VAL A 406 19.13 4.67 -11.96
N PHE A 407 18.14 5.52 -12.23
CA PHE A 407 17.49 6.35 -11.21
C PHE A 407 16.90 5.49 -10.07
N MET A 408 16.16 4.43 -10.39
CA MET A 408 15.59 3.54 -9.39
C MET A 408 16.66 2.86 -8.53
N SER A 409 17.76 2.41 -9.15
CA SER A 409 18.90 1.85 -8.44
C SER A 409 19.56 2.89 -7.51
N ALA A 410 19.77 4.12 -7.98
CA ALA A 410 20.35 5.21 -7.19
C ALA A 410 19.49 5.52 -5.95
N VAL A 411 18.15 5.56 -6.11
CA VAL A 411 17.21 5.73 -4.98
C VAL A 411 17.38 4.60 -3.96
N GLY A 412 17.53 3.34 -4.40
CA GLY A 412 17.78 2.20 -3.52
C GLY A 412 19.10 2.34 -2.73
N VAL A 413 20.18 2.78 -3.40
CA VAL A 413 21.48 3.07 -2.75
C VAL A 413 21.34 4.17 -1.70
N VAL A 414 20.69 5.29 -2.03
CA VAL A 414 20.47 6.41 -1.09
C VAL A 414 19.69 5.93 0.12
N GLY A 415 18.64 5.10 -0.07
CA GLY A 415 17.90 4.47 1.00
C GLY A 415 18.76 3.59 1.90
N ALA A 416 19.59 2.71 1.32
CA ALA A 416 20.50 1.85 2.09
C ALA A 416 21.52 2.67 2.90
N LEU A 417 22.12 3.69 2.29
CA LEU A 417 23.06 4.60 2.94
C LEU A 417 22.38 5.39 4.08
N SER A 418 21.12 5.79 3.92
CA SER A 418 20.38 6.48 4.98
C SER A 418 20.24 5.62 6.24
N TYR A 419 19.97 4.32 6.08
CA TYR A 419 19.91 3.39 7.21
C TYR A 419 21.27 3.12 7.84
N LEU A 420 22.32 3.06 7.04
CA LEU A 420 23.69 2.82 7.55
C LEU A 420 24.20 4.02 8.35
N PHE A 421 24.06 5.23 7.81
CA PHE A 421 24.73 6.42 8.34
C PHE A 421 23.85 7.35 9.19
N LEU A 422 22.52 7.43 8.93
CA LEU A 422 21.63 8.36 9.64
C LEU A 422 20.89 7.71 10.81
N VAL A 423 20.39 6.47 10.66
CA VAL A 423 19.54 5.84 11.67
C VAL A 423 20.27 5.51 12.97
N GLY A 424 21.57 5.17 12.91
CA GLY A 424 22.35 4.85 14.11
C GLY A 424 21.80 3.64 14.90
N ARG A 425 21.85 3.67 16.23
CA ARG A 425 21.24 2.65 17.09
C ARG A 425 19.74 2.83 17.16
N ILE A 426 18.98 1.70 17.08
CA ILE A 426 17.52 1.69 17.21
C ILE A 426 17.20 1.71 18.70
N GLU A 427 16.91 2.88 19.20
CA GLU A 427 16.49 3.17 20.55
C GLU A 427 15.45 4.29 20.54
N ARG A 428 14.60 4.33 21.55
CA ARG A 428 13.57 5.37 21.62
C ARG A 428 14.23 6.73 21.80
N ILE A 429 13.84 7.68 20.96
CA ILE A 429 14.30 9.07 21.02
C ILE A 429 13.79 9.69 22.34
N ARG A 430 14.68 10.27 23.11
CA ARG A 430 14.37 10.93 24.39
C ARG A 430 13.79 12.33 24.19
#